data_9170a5fa46b6047800b00ab64efd2b27
#
_entry.id   9170a5fa46b6047800b00ab64efd2b27
#
_cell.length_a   1.000
_cell.length_b   1.000
_cell.length_c   1.000
_cell.angle_alpha   90.00
_cell.angle_beta   90.00
_cell.angle_gamma   90.00
#
_symmetry.space_group_name_H-M   'P 1'
#
loop_
_entity.id
_entity.type
_entity.pdbx_description
1 polymer ?
#
loop_
_entity_poly.entity_id
_entity_poly.type
_entity_poly.pdbx_seq_one_letter_code
_entity_poly.pdbx_strand_id
1 'polypeptide(L)'
;MINSNIRLYILGFLAFFASLIQNIYTPIIPRLYDDFQVPLFWINATVGGFIFIVAVMQIVLGRSIDSRDSKKVLLTGLGIVIISSFICAVTHNFILFAISRLFQAIGCGIIPLVTLTLLAKLSTDNGRAQAMANYQIFLSCAPALAPILGSTLGARWDYIGIFSFLLVISIVLFLIIFFY
;
A
#
# COMPACT_ATOMS: atom_id res chain seq x y z
N MET A 1 -7.17 -10.58 25.37
CA MET A 1 -6.71 -9.16 25.24
C MET A 1 -5.31 -9.19 24.64
N ILE A 2 -5.19 -8.82 23.38
CA ILE A 2 -3.87 -8.77 22.70
C ILE A 2 -3.09 -7.58 23.25
N ASN A 3 -1.81 -7.82 23.53
CA ASN A 3 -0.88 -6.88 24.14
C ASN A 3 -0.85 -5.56 23.35
N SER A 4 -0.91 -4.41 24.00
CA SER A 4 -0.86 -3.07 23.39
C SER A 4 0.30 -2.92 22.37
N ASN A 5 1.41 -3.58 22.67
CA ASN A 5 2.59 -3.56 21.79
C ASN A 5 2.34 -4.26 20.44
N ILE A 6 1.58 -5.37 20.41
CA ILE A 6 1.29 -6.08 19.16
C ILE A 6 0.45 -5.20 18.21
N ARG A 7 -0.48 -4.42 18.76
CA ARG A 7 -1.27 -3.45 17.97
C ARG A 7 -0.38 -2.43 17.27
N LEU A 8 0.56 -1.86 17.99
CA LEU A 8 1.49 -0.87 17.44
C LEU A 8 2.34 -1.46 16.30
N TYR A 9 2.79 -2.71 16.42
CA TYR A 9 3.54 -3.39 15.36
C TYR A 9 2.69 -3.69 14.12
N ILE A 10 1.44 -4.13 14.30
CA ILE A 10 0.50 -4.34 13.17
C ILE A 10 0.28 -3.02 12.42
N LEU A 11 0.04 -1.92 13.15
CA LEU A 11 -0.14 -0.61 12.54
C LEU A 11 1.13 -0.13 11.82
N GLY A 12 2.31 -0.34 12.40
CA GLY A 12 3.59 -0.06 11.74
C GLY A 12 3.77 -0.86 10.46
N PHE A 13 3.44 -2.15 10.49
CA PHE A 13 3.55 -3.02 9.31
C PHE A 13 2.55 -2.65 8.19
N LEU A 14 1.35 -2.19 8.54
CA LEU A 14 0.40 -1.65 7.56
C LEU A 14 0.93 -0.40 6.85
N ALA A 15 1.58 0.50 7.59
CA ALA A 15 2.23 1.68 7.02
C ALA A 15 3.40 1.29 6.09
N PHE A 16 4.24 0.36 6.55
CA PHE A 16 5.32 -0.23 5.74
C PHE A 16 4.75 -0.82 4.44
N PHE A 17 3.69 -1.62 4.53
CA PHE A 17 3.07 -2.27 3.37
C PHE A 17 2.52 -1.26 2.36
N ALA A 18 1.84 -0.21 2.82
CA ALA A 18 1.33 0.84 1.93
C ALA A 18 2.48 1.57 1.20
N SER A 19 3.57 1.88 1.91
CA SER A 19 4.76 2.47 1.31
C SER A 19 5.49 1.50 0.37
N LEU A 20 5.48 0.20 0.69
CA LEU A 20 6.03 -0.84 -0.17
C LEU A 20 5.30 -0.91 -1.52
N ILE A 21 3.95 -0.93 -1.51
CA ILE A 21 3.13 -0.95 -2.74
C ILE A 21 3.49 0.23 -3.66
N GLN A 22 3.72 1.40 -3.08
CA GLN A 22 4.05 2.61 -3.83
C GLN A 22 5.41 2.50 -4.54
N ASN A 23 6.41 1.88 -3.92
CA ASN A 23 7.81 1.92 -4.35
C ASN A 23 8.30 0.64 -5.05
N ILE A 24 7.68 -0.52 -4.83
CA ILE A 24 8.13 -1.83 -5.32
C ILE A 24 8.10 -1.95 -6.85
N TYR A 25 7.27 -1.18 -7.48
CA TYR A 25 7.02 -1.20 -8.92
C TYR A 25 8.12 -0.47 -9.74
N THR A 26 8.81 0.50 -9.13
CA THR A 26 9.75 1.38 -9.83
C THR A 26 10.86 0.64 -10.60
N PRO A 27 11.52 -0.38 -10.05
CA PRO A 27 12.62 -1.06 -10.75
C PRO A 27 12.20 -1.89 -11.97
N ILE A 28 10.90 -2.20 -12.14
CA ILE A 28 10.42 -2.99 -13.27
C ILE A 28 9.84 -2.15 -14.42
N ILE A 29 9.89 -0.83 -14.33
CA ILE A 29 9.39 0.08 -15.38
C ILE A 29 9.95 -0.27 -16.77
N PRO A 30 11.27 -0.54 -16.94
CA PRO A 30 11.81 -0.93 -18.24
C PRO A 30 11.19 -2.25 -18.78
N ARG A 31 10.94 -3.22 -17.92
CA ARG A 31 10.33 -4.51 -18.31
C ARG A 31 8.88 -4.35 -18.73
N LEU A 32 8.14 -3.48 -18.07
CA LEU A 32 6.76 -3.19 -18.47
C LEU A 32 6.66 -2.58 -19.86
N TYR A 33 7.70 -1.83 -20.29
CA TYR A 33 7.80 -1.38 -21.67
C TYR A 33 7.89 -2.57 -22.63
N ASP A 34 8.72 -3.57 -22.30
CA ASP A 34 8.89 -4.75 -23.13
C ASP A 34 7.65 -5.65 -23.11
N ASP A 35 6.99 -5.79 -21.96
CA ASP A 35 5.81 -6.66 -21.78
C ASP A 35 4.55 -6.10 -22.45
N PHE A 36 4.30 -4.80 -22.31
CA PHE A 36 3.08 -4.15 -22.80
C PHE A 36 3.26 -3.45 -24.16
N GLN A 37 4.49 -3.28 -24.63
CA GLN A 37 4.82 -2.60 -25.90
C GLN A 37 4.18 -1.19 -26.00
N VAL A 38 4.18 -0.44 -24.89
CA VAL A 38 3.62 0.92 -24.80
C VAL A 38 4.72 1.93 -24.48
N PRO A 39 4.61 3.17 -24.98
CA PRO A 39 5.60 4.21 -24.69
C PRO A 39 5.83 4.39 -23.18
N LEU A 40 7.10 4.56 -22.77
CA LEU A 40 7.51 4.80 -21.38
C LEU A 40 6.76 5.97 -20.72
N PHE A 41 6.30 6.93 -21.52
CA PHE A 41 5.48 8.04 -21.05
C PHE A 41 4.22 7.54 -20.32
N TRP A 42 3.49 6.59 -20.90
CA TRP A 42 2.28 6.06 -20.30
C TRP A 42 2.55 5.23 -19.05
N ILE A 43 3.65 4.47 -19.04
CA ILE A 43 4.06 3.70 -17.87
C ILE A 43 4.41 4.65 -16.72
N ASN A 44 5.21 5.69 -16.99
CA ASN A 44 5.54 6.71 -15.99
C ASN A 44 4.31 7.54 -15.55
N ALA A 45 3.35 7.75 -16.45
CA ALA A 45 2.08 8.39 -16.11
C ALA A 45 1.27 7.58 -15.08
N THR A 46 1.36 6.24 -15.07
CA THR A 46 0.74 5.42 -14.02
C THR A 46 1.40 5.63 -12.65
N VAL A 47 2.73 5.86 -12.62
CA VAL A 47 3.45 6.18 -11.37
C VAL A 47 3.02 7.54 -10.84
N GLY A 48 3.05 8.57 -11.68
CA GLY A 48 2.64 9.92 -11.31
C GLY A 48 1.17 9.99 -10.89
N GLY A 49 0.29 9.33 -11.66
CA GLY A 49 -1.14 9.22 -11.35
C GLY A 49 -1.40 8.49 -10.03
N PHE A 50 -0.65 7.44 -9.73
CA PHE A 50 -0.72 6.72 -8.46
C PHE A 50 -0.41 7.65 -7.29
N ILE A 51 0.72 8.36 -7.33
CA ILE A 51 1.14 9.30 -6.28
C ILE A 51 0.11 10.42 -6.12
N PHE A 52 -0.39 10.96 -7.23
CA PHE A 52 -1.42 12.00 -7.22
C PHE A 52 -2.70 11.54 -6.54
N ILE A 53 -3.21 10.35 -6.87
CA ILE A 53 -4.42 9.79 -6.24
C ILE A 53 -4.19 9.54 -4.75
N VAL A 54 -3.04 8.99 -4.35
CA VAL A 54 -2.69 8.81 -2.93
C VAL A 54 -2.78 10.15 -2.18
N ALA A 55 -2.19 11.20 -2.73
CA ALA A 55 -2.22 12.53 -2.12
C ALA A 55 -3.65 13.09 -2.01
N VAL A 56 -4.43 12.98 -3.08
CA VAL A 56 -5.84 13.41 -3.08
C VAL A 56 -6.65 12.65 -2.03
N MET A 57 -6.49 11.33 -1.95
CA MET A 57 -7.19 10.51 -0.96
C MET A 57 -6.82 10.88 0.47
N GLN A 58 -5.56 11.19 0.75
CA GLN A 58 -5.13 11.66 2.08
C GLN A 58 -5.76 13.01 2.45
N ILE A 59 -5.90 13.93 1.50
CA ILE A 59 -6.54 15.23 1.73
C ILE A 59 -8.05 15.07 1.96
N VAL A 60 -8.72 14.31 1.09
CA VAL A 60 -10.19 14.12 1.12
C VAL A 60 -10.63 13.38 2.38
N LEU A 61 -9.93 12.31 2.73
CA LEU A 61 -10.27 11.47 3.88
C LEU A 61 -9.75 12.07 5.20
N GLY A 62 -8.66 12.84 5.18
CA GLY A 62 -8.06 13.39 6.39
C GLY A 62 -9.04 14.20 7.25
N ARG A 63 -10.02 14.86 6.62
CA ARG A 63 -11.04 15.63 7.32
C ARG A 63 -12.18 14.80 7.93
N SER A 64 -12.43 13.60 7.40
CA SER A 64 -13.61 12.80 7.79
C SER A 64 -13.26 11.48 8.46
N ILE A 65 -11.97 11.15 8.59
CA ILE A 65 -11.53 9.84 9.11
C ILE A 65 -11.84 9.69 10.61
N ASP A 66 -11.80 10.77 11.38
CA ASP A 66 -12.00 10.75 12.83
C ASP A 66 -13.41 10.37 13.26
N SER A 67 -14.42 10.66 12.41
CA SER A 67 -15.83 10.35 12.64
C SER A 67 -16.25 8.97 12.14
N ARG A 68 -15.37 8.26 11.41
CA ARG A 68 -15.67 6.97 10.80
C ARG A 68 -15.13 5.79 11.62
N ASP A 69 -15.75 4.63 11.46
CA ASP A 69 -15.23 3.38 11.99
C ASP A 69 -13.91 3.01 11.29
N SER A 70 -12.80 3.28 11.99
CA SER A 70 -11.45 3.08 11.47
C SER A 70 -11.21 1.65 10.96
N LYS A 71 -11.80 0.63 11.61
CA LYS A 71 -11.68 -0.77 11.17
C LYS A 71 -12.34 -0.98 9.81
N LYS A 72 -13.56 -0.49 9.62
CA LYS A 72 -14.28 -0.62 8.34
C LYS A 72 -13.56 0.09 7.20
N VAL A 73 -13.07 1.31 7.47
CA VAL A 73 -12.33 2.09 6.46
C VAL A 73 -11.03 1.40 6.09
N LEU A 74 -10.31 0.83 7.05
CA LEU A 74 -9.08 0.07 6.80
C LEU A 74 -9.33 -1.19 5.98
N LEU A 75 -10.37 -1.97 6.32
CA LEU A 75 -10.78 -3.16 5.56
C LEU A 75 -11.20 -2.79 4.13
N THR A 76 -11.89 -1.66 3.94
CA THR A 76 -12.22 -1.16 2.60
C THR A 76 -10.96 -0.84 1.81
N GLY A 77 -10.00 -0.14 2.40
CA GLY A 77 -8.71 0.16 1.76
C GLY A 77 -7.93 -1.10 1.36
N LEU A 78 -7.83 -2.08 2.26
CA LEU A 78 -7.20 -3.37 1.98
C LEU A 78 -7.96 -4.17 0.91
N GLY A 79 -9.30 -4.17 0.93
CA GLY A 79 -10.13 -4.80 -0.09
C GLY A 79 -9.90 -4.23 -1.49
N ILE A 80 -9.78 -2.91 -1.59
CA ILE A 80 -9.42 -2.23 -2.86
C ILE A 80 -8.02 -2.69 -3.33
N VAL A 81 -7.05 -2.76 -2.43
CA VAL A 81 -5.68 -3.23 -2.76
C VAL A 81 -5.70 -4.68 -3.22
N ILE A 82 -6.47 -5.57 -2.57
CA ILE A 82 -6.60 -6.98 -2.96
C ILE A 82 -7.15 -7.10 -4.39
N ILE A 83 -8.29 -6.48 -4.67
CA ILE A 83 -8.94 -6.54 -5.99
C ILE A 83 -8.01 -5.98 -7.07
N SER A 84 -7.42 -4.82 -6.82
CA SER A 84 -6.53 -4.17 -7.78
C SER A 84 -5.25 -4.97 -8.03
N SER A 85 -4.64 -5.53 -6.97
CA SER A 85 -3.45 -6.38 -7.10
C SER A 85 -3.74 -7.66 -7.88
N PHE A 86 -4.91 -8.27 -7.66
CA PHE A 86 -5.35 -9.43 -8.41
C PHE A 86 -5.49 -9.12 -9.90
N ILE A 87 -6.18 -8.02 -10.24
CA ILE A 87 -6.35 -7.62 -11.65
C ILE A 87 -4.99 -7.30 -12.28
N CYS A 88 -4.10 -6.58 -11.59
CA CYS A 88 -2.76 -6.29 -12.09
C CYS A 88 -1.91 -7.55 -12.31
N ALA A 89 -2.11 -8.59 -11.48
CA ALA A 89 -1.36 -9.85 -11.61
C ALA A 89 -1.81 -10.71 -12.80
N VAL A 90 -3.08 -10.63 -13.22
CA VAL A 90 -3.63 -11.52 -14.26
C VAL A 90 -3.82 -10.83 -15.61
N THR A 91 -3.76 -9.50 -15.68
CA THR A 91 -4.05 -8.78 -16.93
C THR A 91 -2.81 -8.64 -17.81
N HIS A 92 -2.99 -8.85 -19.11
CA HIS A 92 -2.02 -8.55 -20.17
C HIS A 92 -2.38 -7.27 -20.96
N ASN A 93 -3.44 -6.58 -20.57
CA ASN A 93 -3.88 -5.35 -21.20
C ASN A 93 -3.40 -4.15 -20.37
N PHE A 94 -2.58 -3.28 -20.99
CA PHE A 94 -2.02 -2.10 -20.33
C PHE A 94 -3.08 -1.14 -19.78
N ILE A 95 -4.18 -0.91 -20.49
CA ILE A 95 -5.23 0.02 -20.06
C ILE A 95 -5.88 -0.51 -18.77
N LEU A 96 -6.20 -1.81 -18.72
CA LEU A 96 -6.77 -2.43 -17.53
C LEU A 96 -5.76 -2.44 -16.36
N PHE A 97 -4.48 -2.69 -16.65
CA PHE A 97 -3.39 -2.59 -15.69
C PHE A 97 -3.30 -1.17 -15.10
N ALA A 98 -3.27 -0.14 -15.96
CA ALA A 98 -3.18 1.25 -15.54
C ALA A 98 -4.36 1.68 -14.67
N ILE A 99 -5.59 1.36 -15.09
CA ILE A 99 -6.81 1.64 -14.31
C ILE A 99 -6.73 0.95 -12.94
N SER A 100 -6.36 -0.33 -12.91
CA SER A 100 -6.24 -1.09 -11.66
C SER A 100 -5.17 -0.52 -10.73
N ARG A 101 -4.04 -0.02 -11.27
CA ARG A 101 -3.00 0.69 -10.50
C ARG A 101 -3.54 1.98 -9.89
N LEU A 102 -4.34 2.77 -10.62
CA LEU A 102 -4.97 3.97 -10.09
C LEU A 102 -6.01 3.64 -8.99
N PHE A 103 -6.76 2.56 -9.15
CA PHE A 103 -7.64 2.06 -8.08
C PHE A 103 -6.86 1.59 -6.86
N GLN A 104 -5.74 0.90 -7.03
CA GLN A 104 -4.86 0.49 -5.94
C GLN A 104 -4.35 1.68 -5.14
N ALA A 105 -4.09 2.82 -5.79
CA ALA A 105 -3.67 4.07 -5.15
C ALA A 105 -4.71 4.60 -4.15
N ILE A 106 -6.01 4.40 -4.40
CA ILE A 106 -7.08 4.76 -3.47
C ILE A 106 -6.89 3.99 -2.14
N GLY A 107 -6.74 2.67 -2.21
CA GLY A 107 -6.47 1.84 -1.04
C GLY A 107 -5.18 2.23 -0.31
N CYS A 108 -4.12 2.49 -1.08
CA CYS A 108 -2.83 2.95 -0.57
C CYS A 108 -2.90 4.31 0.15
N GLY A 109 -3.79 5.21 -0.28
CA GLY A 109 -4.01 6.49 0.40
C GLY A 109 -4.76 6.34 1.72
N ILE A 110 -5.70 5.37 1.78
CA ILE A 110 -6.51 5.09 2.97
C ILE A 110 -5.67 4.48 4.11
N ILE A 111 -4.86 3.46 3.82
CA ILE A 111 -4.18 2.64 4.82
C ILE A 111 -3.29 3.48 5.77
N PRO A 112 -2.33 4.31 5.30
CA PRO A 112 -1.45 5.08 6.18
C PRO A 112 -2.22 6.08 7.04
N LEU A 113 -3.25 6.71 6.46
CA LEU A 113 -4.05 7.71 7.14
C LEU A 113 -4.82 7.11 8.32
N VAL A 114 -5.53 5.98 8.09
CA VAL A 114 -6.26 5.27 9.14
C VAL A 114 -5.30 4.74 10.20
N THR A 115 -4.17 4.20 9.78
CA THR A 115 -3.15 3.66 10.67
C THR A 115 -2.59 4.73 11.60
N LEU A 116 -2.28 5.90 11.06
CA LEU A 116 -1.79 7.04 11.83
C LEU A 116 -2.83 7.54 12.84
N THR A 117 -4.11 7.62 12.43
CA THR A 117 -5.23 8.00 13.31
C THR A 117 -5.42 7.00 14.44
N LEU A 118 -5.39 5.70 14.15
CA LEU A 118 -5.48 4.65 15.17
C LEU A 118 -4.29 4.69 16.13
N LEU A 119 -3.09 4.90 15.62
CA LEU A 119 -1.89 5.03 16.43
C LEU A 119 -2.02 6.19 17.41
N ALA A 120 -2.51 7.34 16.94
CA ALA A 120 -2.74 8.52 17.77
C ALA A 120 -3.78 8.27 18.88
N LYS A 121 -4.84 7.50 18.58
CA LYS A 121 -5.92 7.18 19.53
C LYS A 121 -5.49 6.11 20.56
N LEU A 122 -4.62 5.19 20.19
CA LEU A 122 -4.17 4.08 21.05
C LEU A 122 -2.97 4.42 21.91
N SER A 123 -2.24 5.48 21.57
CA SER A 123 -1.05 5.89 22.32
C SER A 123 -1.42 6.79 23.50
N THR A 124 -0.86 6.52 24.67
CA THR A 124 -0.92 7.43 25.83
C THR A 124 -0.07 8.67 25.56
N ASP A 125 -0.36 9.79 26.24
CA ASP A 125 0.37 11.05 26.03
C ASP A 125 1.89 10.88 26.17
N ASN A 126 2.34 10.10 27.15
CA ASN A 126 3.77 9.83 27.39
C ASN A 126 4.40 8.86 26.36
N GLY A 127 3.60 8.01 25.69
CA GLY A 127 4.07 7.02 24.70
C GLY A 127 3.87 7.45 23.24
N ARG A 128 3.15 8.55 23.01
CA ARG A 128 2.75 8.98 21.66
C ARG A 128 3.94 9.32 20.76
N ALA A 129 4.93 10.03 21.30
CA ALA A 129 6.14 10.37 20.54
C ALA A 129 6.90 9.12 20.09
N GLN A 130 7.06 8.13 20.98
CA GLN A 130 7.73 6.86 20.64
C GLN A 130 6.94 6.04 19.63
N ALA A 131 5.62 5.98 19.75
CA ALA A 131 4.77 5.28 18.81
C ALA A 131 4.84 5.90 17.41
N MET A 132 4.83 7.24 17.33
CA MET A 132 5.01 7.98 16.06
C MET A 132 6.39 7.78 15.46
N ALA A 133 7.45 7.76 16.28
CA ALA A 133 8.81 7.49 15.82
C ALA A 133 8.92 6.08 15.24
N ASN A 134 8.38 5.06 15.92
CA ASN A 134 8.34 3.69 15.42
C ASN A 134 7.57 3.57 14.10
N TYR A 135 6.41 4.21 14.01
CA TYR A 135 5.64 4.29 12.77
C TYR A 135 6.46 4.86 11.61
N GLN A 136 7.17 5.96 11.86
CA GLN A 136 8.00 6.61 10.85
C GLN A 136 9.18 5.73 10.40
N ILE A 137 9.77 4.94 11.31
CA ILE A 137 10.80 3.96 10.99
C ILE A 137 10.24 2.92 10.01
N PHE A 138 9.08 2.31 10.33
CA PHE A 138 8.44 1.34 9.43
C PHE A 138 8.13 1.94 8.04
N LEU A 139 7.58 3.15 8.01
CA LEU A 139 7.26 3.84 6.77
C LEU A 139 8.51 4.11 5.91
N SER A 140 9.62 4.49 6.54
CA SER A 140 10.89 4.83 5.87
C SER A 140 11.71 3.60 5.43
N CYS A 141 11.51 2.44 6.06
CA CYS A 141 12.17 1.20 5.65
C CYS A 141 11.65 0.69 4.29
N ALA A 142 10.40 0.95 3.95
CA ALA A 142 9.78 0.43 2.74
C ALA A 142 10.46 0.94 1.45
N PRO A 143 10.74 2.24 1.24
CA PRO A 143 11.46 2.72 0.06
C PRO A 143 12.87 2.12 -0.10
N ALA A 144 13.52 1.74 1.01
CA ALA A 144 14.83 1.10 0.96
C ALA A 144 14.75 -0.38 0.53
N LEU A 145 13.73 -1.10 1.00
CA LEU A 145 13.53 -2.52 0.71
C LEU A 145 12.76 -2.77 -0.59
N ALA A 146 11.88 -1.86 -0.99
CA ALA A 146 11.03 -2.01 -2.16
C ALA A 146 11.79 -2.24 -3.47
N PRO A 147 12.87 -1.51 -3.78
CA PRO A 147 13.65 -1.75 -5.00
C PRO A 147 14.32 -3.14 -5.01
N ILE A 148 14.78 -3.62 -3.85
CA ILE A 148 15.41 -4.94 -3.73
C ILE A 148 14.38 -6.04 -3.98
N LEU A 149 13.22 -5.95 -3.32
CA LEU A 149 12.13 -6.90 -3.50
C LEU A 149 11.56 -6.83 -4.93
N GLY A 150 11.35 -5.62 -5.44
CA GLY A 150 10.83 -5.40 -6.78
C GLY A 150 11.75 -5.94 -7.87
N SER A 151 13.07 -5.70 -7.76
CA SER A 151 14.04 -6.22 -8.73
C SER A 151 14.17 -7.75 -8.66
N THR A 152 14.19 -8.35 -7.46
CA THR A 152 14.31 -9.80 -7.31
C THR A 152 13.06 -10.55 -7.75
N LEU A 153 11.87 -10.06 -7.40
CA LEU A 153 10.59 -10.64 -7.84
C LEU A 153 10.39 -10.43 -9.34
N GLY A 154 10.64 -9.22 -9.83
CA GLY A 154 10.55 -8.88 -11.23
C GLY A 154 11.55 -9.64 -12.10
N ALA A 155 12.75 -9.99 -11.59
CA ALA A 155 13.72 -10.80 -12.32
C ALA A 155 13.28 -12.25 -12.55
N ARG A 156 12.44 -12.80 -11.65
CA ARG A 156 12.02 -14.20 -11.69
C ARG A 156 10.63 -14.41 -12.29
N TRP A 157 9.71 -13.49 -12.04
CA TRP A 157 8.29 -13.66 -12.36
C TRP A 157 7.65 -12.40 -12.95
N ASP A 158 8.45 -11.46 -13.45
CA ASP A 158 8.02 -10.21 -14.06
C ASP A 158 7.09 -9.38 -13.15
N TYR A 159 6.23 -8.52 -13.71
CA TYR A 159 5.25 -7.76 -12.93
C TYR A 159 4.23 -8.67 -12.23
N ILE A 160 3.93 -9.84 -12.81
CA ILE A 160 2.99 -10.82 -12.24
C ILE A 160 3.44 -11.25 -10.85
N GLY A 161 4.75 -11.53 -10.67
CA GLY A 161 5.31 -11.92 -9.37
C GLY A 161 5.18 -10.85 -8.31
N ILE A 162 5.39 -9.59 -8.68
CA ILE A 162 5.27 -8.45 -7.76
C ILE A 162 3.81 -8.29 -7.31
N PHE A 163 2.85 -8.28 -8.23
CA PHE A 163 1.45 -8.09 -7.89
C PHE A 163 0.84 -9.29 -7.17
N SER A 164 1.30 -10.51 -7.48
CA SER A 164 0.93 -11.72 -6.71
C SER A 164 1.46 -11.66 -5.27
N PHE A 165 2.69 -11.21 -5.06
CA PHE A 165 3.26 -11.00 -3.74
C PHE A 165 2.47 -9.96 -2.94
N LEU A 166 2.14 -8.82 -3.55
CA LEU A 166 1.31 -7.78 -2.93
C LEU A 166 -0.10 -8.31 -2.61
N LEU A 167 -0.68 -9.12 -3.49
CA LEU A 167 -1.97 -9.77 -3.27
C LEU A 167 -1.96 -10.66 -2.03
N VAL A 168 -0.97 -11.55 -1.92
CA VAL A 168 -0.86 -12.47 -0.77
C VAL A 168 -0.73 -11.70 0.54
N ILE A 169 0.16 -10.70 0.60
CA ILE A 169 0.33 -9.90 1.81
C ILE A 169 -0.95 -9.12 2.16
N SER A 170 -1.61 -8.53 1.16
CA SER A 170 -2.85 -7.78 1.42
C SER A 170 -3.98 -8.66 1.94
N ILE A 171 -4.11 -9.92 1.46
CA ILE A 171 -5.07 -10.90 1.99
C ILE A 171 -4.72 -11.25 3.45
N VAL A 172 -3.46 -11.53 3.74
CA VAL A 172 -3.03 -11.84 5.13
C VAL A 172 -3.35 -10.69 6.07
N LEU A 173 -3.01 -9.45 5.68
CA LEU A 173 -3.31 -8.26 6.48
C LEU A 173 -4.82 -8.04 6.63
N PHE A 174 -5.60 -8.25 5.58
CA PHE A 174 -7.05 -8.17 5.62
C PHE A 174 -7.63 -9.15 6.64
N LEU A 175 -7.19 -10.41 6.62
CA LEU A 175 -7.64 -11.43 7.57
C LEU A 175 -7.22 -11.07 9.00
N ILE A 176 -5.98 -10.62 9.22
CA ILE A 176 -5.54 -10.18 10.54
C ILE A 176 -6.46 -9.07 11.07
N ILE A 177 -6.77 -8.05 10.27
CA ILE A 177 -7.62 -6.92 10.69
C ILE A 177 -9.08 -7.33 10.82
N PHE A 178 -9.56 -8.27 10.00
CA PHE A 178 -10.94 -8.76 10.04
C PHE A 178 -11.24 -9.51 11.35
N PHE A 179 -10.35 -10.42 11.75
CA PHE A 179 -10.49 -11.19 12.97
C PHE A 179 -10.06 -10.45 14.25
N TYR A 180 -9.44 -9.29 14.05
CA TYR A 180 -8.98 -8.43 15.13
C TYR A 180 -10.03 -7.40 15.52
#